data_6b7a8bced9a246973d0087bd6eb38db1
#
_entry.id   6b7a8bced9a246973d0087bd6eb38db1
#
_cell.length_a   1.000
_cell.length_b   1.000
_cell.length_c   1.000
_cell.angle_alpha   90.00
_cell.angle_beta   90.00
_cell.angle_gamma   90.00
#
_symmetry.space_group_name_H-M   'P 1'
#
loop_
_entity.id
_entity.type
_entity.pdbx_description
1 polymer ?
#
loop_
_entity_poly.entity_id
_entity_poly.type
_entity_poly.pdbx_seq_one_letter_code
_entity_poly.pdbx_strand_id
1 'polypeptide(L)'
;MVKVKFCKIFNYQIAYEIRLQQAMEENMLCPFHYFGITDVSLLGDKEIKSKKLTESSFNQLVGDERVKHIIEQANYFGHSGDRVKGLIFCSRIDESVELSNKFNQTINPETGRFFRTIALNGEATEEERQRAFERLAMDENTQSLDYIFSVEILNEGVDIVEVNQV
;
A
#
# COMPACT_ATOMS: atom_id res chain seq x y z
N MET A 1 15.05 -1.42 21.54
CA MET A 1 16.08 -0.88 22.45
C MET A 1 16.41 0.60 22.21
N VAL A 2 15.74 1.31 21.31
CA VAL A 2 15.92 2.75 21.01
C VAL A 2 15.13 3.67 21.94
N LYS A 3 13.94 3.28 22.41
CA LYS A 3 13.08 4.07 23.32
C LYS A 3 13.74 4.59 24.60
N VAL A 4 14.67 3.83 25.18
CA VAL A 4 15.32 4.19 26.47
C VAL A 4 16.32 5.34 26.35
N LYS A 5 16.93 5.56 25.17
CA LYS A 5 17.90 6.65 24.96
C LYS A 5 17.23 8.03 24.84
N PHE A 6 16.08 8.12 24.13
CA PHE A 6 15.34 9.37 23.96
C PHE A 6 14.79 9.89 25.29
N CYS A 7 14.20 9.04 26.12
CA CYS A 7 13.69 9.44 27.43
C CYS A 7 14.77 10.06 28.34
N LYS A 8 16.01 9.60 28.26
CA LYS A 8 17.14 10.16 29.04
C LYS A 8 17.53 11.57 28.61
N ILE A 9 17.46 11.87 27.31
CA ILE A 9 17.80 13.20 26.77
C ILE A 9 16.85 14.28 27.30
N PHE A 10 15.59 13.92 27.49
CA PHE A 10 14.54 14.84 27.97
C PHE A 10 14.21 14.67 29.45
N ASN A 11 15.12 14.10 30.26
CA ASN A 11 14.91 13.84 31.69
C ASN A 11 13.59 13.12 32.00
N TYR A 12 13.15 12.21 31.13
CA TYR A 12 11.86 11.50 31.22
C TYR A 12 10.63 12.42 31.24
N GLN A 13 10.77 13.66 30.79
CA GLN A 13 9.65 14.57 30.64
C GLN A 13 9.04 14.47 29.25
N ILE A 14 7.74 14.28 29.18
CA ILE A 14 6.95 14.28 27.96
C ILE A 14 6.36 15.71 27.86
N ALA A 15 6.79 16.47 26.86
CA ALA A 15 6.29 17.81 26.64
C ALA A 15 4.84 17.80 26.11
N TYR A 16 4.52 16.85 25.29
CA TYR A 16 3.19 16.67 24.70
C TYR A 16 3.00 15.23 24.27
N GLU A 17 1.83 14.66 24.54
CA GLU A 17 1.41 13.35 24.05
C GLU A 17 0.02 13.50 23.42
N ILE A 18 -0.11 13.10 22.16
CA ILE A 18 -1.40 13.03 21.48
C ILE A 18 -1.62 11.60 21.00
N ARG A 19 -2.82 11.09 21.20
CA ARG A 19 -3.24 9.79 20.68
C ARG A 19 -3.91 9.96 19.32
N LEU A 20 -3.88 8.91 18.49
CA LEU A 20 -4.46 8.91 17.15
C LEU A 20 -5.90 9.45 17.13
N GLN A 21 -6.75 8.97 18.03
CA GLN A 21 -8.14 9.41 18.12
C GLN A 21 -8.25 10.90 18.40
N GLN A 22 -7.48 11.41 19.36
CA GLN A 22 -7.46 12.84 19.69
C GLN A 22 -6.93 13.68 18.52
N ALA A 23 -5.87 13.22 17.84
CA ALA A 23 -5.34 13.91 16.66
C ALA A 23 -6.35 14.00 15.51
N MET A 24 -7.21 12.99 15.36
CA MET A 24 -8.33 13.03 14.40
C MET A 24 -9.44 13.98 14.83
N GLU A 25 -9.83 13.98 16.12
CA GLU A 25 -10.85 14.88 16.67
C GLU A 25 -10.43 16.35 16.58
N GLU A 26 -9.14 16.62 16.74
CA GLU A 26 -8.53 17.96 16.63
C GLU A 26 -8.20 18.37 15.17
N ASN A 27 -8.59 17.57 14.17
CA ASN A 27 -8.30 17.78 12.74
C ASN A 27 -6.80 17.91 12.41
N MET A 28 -5.94 17.29 13.21
CA MET A 28 -4.50 17.22 12.93
C MET A 28 -4.15 16.11 11.93
N LEU A 29 -5.05 15.16 11.74
CA LEU A 29 -4.92 14.06 10.79
C LEU A 29 -6.13 14.00 9.87
N CYS A 30 -5.91 13.58 8.62
CA CYS A 30 -6.97 13.32 7.68
C CYS A 30 -7.84 12.14 8.18
N PRO A 31 -9.17 12.24 8.15
CA PRO A 31 -10.04 11.11 8.44
C PRO A 31 -9.77 9.95 7.49
N PHE A 32 -9.77 8.74 8.01
CA PHE A 32 -9.65 7.53 7.20
C PHE A 32 -10.69 6.49 7.60
N HIS A 33 -11.07 5.65 6.65
CA HIS A 33 -11.91 4.49 6.87
C HIS A 33 -11.06 3.21 6.76
N TYR A 34 -11.18 2.34 7.76
CA TYR A 34 -10.52 1.05 7.74
C TYR A 34 -11.53 -0.06 7.52
N PHE A 35 -11.29 -0.89 6.51
CA PHE A 35 -12.13 -2.03 6.18
C PHE A 35 -11.33 -3.32 6.32
N GLY A 36 -11.81 -4.24 7.16
CA GLY A 36 -11.26 -5.58 7.24
C GLY A 36 -11.84 -6.45 6.12
N ILE A 37 -11.00 -6.84 5.16
CA ILE A 37 -11.39 -7.69 4.03
C ILE A 37 -10.80 -9.08 4.25
N THR A 38 -11.62 -10.11 4.10
CA THR A 38 -11.13 -11.49 4.07
C THR A 38 -10.55 -11.75 2.68
N ASP A 39 -9.24 -12.03 2.62
CA ASP A 39 -8.60 -12.47 1.37
C ASP A 39 -9.24 -13.78 0.89
N VAL A 40 -9.20 -14.02 -0.41
CA VAL A 40 -9.69 -15.28 -0.97
C VAL A 40 -8.98 -16.40 -0.23
N SER A 41 -9.73 -17.30 0.42
CA SER A 41 -9.16 -18.36 1.27
C SER A 41 -8.48 -19.42 0.40
N LEU A 42 -7.33 -19.07 -0.13
CA LEU A 42 -6.53 -19.88 -1.03
C LEU A 42 -5.52 -20.76 -0.27
N LEU A 43 -5.24 -20.40 0.99
CA LEU A 43 -4.31 -21.13 1.84
C LEU A 43 -5.07 -21.76 2.99
N GLY A 44 -5.05 -23.08 3.06
CA GLY A 44 -5.53 -23.77 4.27
C GLY A 44 -4.76 -23.28 5.50
N ASP A 45 -5.44 -23.13 6.64
CA ASP A 45 -4.92 -22.58 7.91
C ASP A 45 -3.55 -23.14 8.38
N LYS A 46 -3.08 -24.22 7.78
CA LYS A 46 -1.81 -24.88 8.14
C LYS A 46 -0.57 -24.29 7.45
N GLU A 47 -0.72 -23.63 6.30
CA GLU A 47 0.43 -23.12 5.52
C GLU A 47 0.86 -21.70 5.92
N ILE A 48 -0.03 -20.92 6.51
CA ILE A 48 0.27 -19.54 6.97
C ILE A 48 1.35 -19.51 8.06
N LYS A 49 1.57 -20.63 8.76
CA LYS A 49 2.56 -20.74 9.85
C LYS A 49 3.96 -21.15 9.38
N SER A 50 4.15 -21.56 8.14
CA SER A 50 5.46 -21.94 7.62
C SER A 50 6.13 -20.77 6.91
N LYS A 51 7.33 -20.39 7.34
CA LYS A 51 8.16 -19.34 6.72
C LYS A 51 8.65 -19.65 5.29
N LYS A 52 8.26 -20.79 4.70
CA LYS A 52 8.61 -21.17 3.32
C LYS A 52 7.32 -21.31 2.53
N LEU A 53 7.01 -20.27 1.73
CA LEU A 53 5.99 -20.40 0.69
C LEU A 53 6.47 -21.43 -0.33
N THR A 54 5.61 -22.39 -0.64
CA THR A 54 5.82 -23.31 -1.75
C THR A 54 5.54 -22.57 -3.06
N GLU A 55 6.03 -23.06 -4.19
CA GLU A 55 5.72 -22.51 -5.52
C GLU A 55 4.21 -22.48 -5.78
N SER A 56 3.48 -23.46 -5.28
CA SER A 56 2.01 -23.51 -5.33
C SER A 56 1.38 -22.35 -4.56
N SER A 57 1.86 -22.05 -3.36
CA SER A 57 1.36 -20.95 -2.53
C SER A 57 1.68 -19.57 -3.15
N PHE A 58 2.84 -19.43 -3.79
CA PHE A 58 3.19 -18.22 -4.52
C PHE A 58 2.25 -18.00 -5.72
N ASN A 59 2.01 -19.03 -6.53
CA ASN A 59 1.09 -18.94 -7.66
C ASN A 59 -0.34 -18.57 -7.24
N GLN A 60 -0.76 -18.96 -6.03
CA GLN A 60 -2.04 -18.53 -5.47
C GLN A 60 -2.03 -17.04 -5.07
N LEU A 61 -0.94 -16.56 -4.44
CA LEU A 61 -0.81 -15.16 -4.03
C LEU A 61 -0.86 -14.18 -5.22
N VAL A 62 -0.36 -14.59 -6.36
CA VAL A 62 -0.37 -13.80 -7.61
C VAL A 62 -1.43 -14.27 -8.61
N GLY A 63 -2.34 -15.15 -8.21
CA GLY A 63 -3.39 -15.69 -9.07
C GLY A 63 -4.35 -14.64 -9.61
N ASP A 64 -4.90 -14.85 -10.80
CA ASP A 64 -5.82 -13.92 -11.46
C ASP A 64 -7.10 -13.69 -10.65
N GLU A 65 -7.56 -14.72 -9.93
CA GLU A 65 -8.73 -14.61 -9.02
C GLU A 65 -8.45 -13.65 -7.88
N ARG A 66 -7.23 -13.66 -7.31
CA ARG A 66 -6.85 -12.72 -6.25
C ARG A 66 -6.72 -11.31 -6.79
N VAL A 67 -6.11 -11.12 -7.96
CA VAL A 67 -6.04 -9.81 -8.64
C VAL A 67 -7.44 -9.24 -8.84
N LYS A 68 -8.36 -10.05 -9.38
CA LYS A 68 -9.74 -9.67 -9.57
C LYS A 68 -10.43 -9.30 -8.25
N HIS A 69 -10.24 -10.12 -7.21
CA HIS A 69 -10.80 -9.86 -5.89
C HIS A 69 -10.27 -8.53 -5.30
N ILE A 70 -8.97 -8.27 -5.38
CA ILE A 70 -8.38 -6.99 -4.90
C ILE A 70 -9.04 -5.81 -5.63
N ILE A 71 -9.15 -5.87 -6.96
CA ILE A 71 -9.75 -4.81 -7.76
C ILE A 71 -11.23 -4.61 -7.41
N GLU A 72 -11.99 -5.69 -7.25
CA GLU A 72 -13.40 -5.63 -6.87
C GLU A 72 -13.59 -5.00 -5.48
N GLN A 73 -12.77 -5.36 -4.51
CA GLN A 73 -12.83 -4.78 -3.17
C GLN A 73 -12.40 -3.31 -3.17
N ALA A 74 -11.30 -2.98 -3.86
CA ALA A 74 -10.84 -1.60 -4.01
C ALA A 74 -11.92 -0.69 -4.61
N ASN A 75 -12.61 -1.16 -5.65
CA ASN A 75 -13.72 -0.41 -6.26
C ASN A 75 -14.96 -0.35 -5.36
N TYR A 76 -15.29 -1.44 -4.66
CA TYR A 76 -16.45 -1.48 -3.77
C TYR A 76 -16.34 -0.47 -2.62
N PHE A 77 -15.18 -0.39 -1.98
CA PHE A 77 -14.94 0.56 -0.90
C PHE A 77 -14.60 1.96 -1.42
N GLY A 78 -14.12 2.07 -2.66
CA GLY A 78 -13.83 3.32 -3.34
C GLY A 78 -12.65 4.09 -2.75
N HIS A 79 -12.53 5.31 -3.17
CA HIS A 79 -11.52 6.28 -2.72
C HIS A 79 -12.10 7.69 -2.70
N SER A 80 -11.42 8.63 -2.08
CA SER A 80 -11.75 10.05 -2.16
C SER A 80 -11.09 10.68 -3.40
N GLY A 81 -11.66 11.78 -3.92
CA GLY A 81 -11.13 12.50 -5.07
C GLY A 81 -11.50 11.90 -6.42
N ASP A 82 -10.94 12.47 -7.49
CA ASP A 82 -11.36 12.21 -8.87
C ASP A 82 -10.79 10.92 -9.48
N ARG A 83 -9.76 10.35 -8.87
CA ARG A 83 -9.15 9.09 -9.29
C ARG A 83 -8.45 8.39 -8.13
N VAL A 84 -8.21 7.11 -8.27
CA VAL A 84 -7.42 6.35 -7.31
C VAL A 84 -5.95 6.78 -7.34
N LYS A 85 -5.37 6.98 -6.16
CA LYS A 85 -3.96 7.19 -5.89
C LYS A 85 -3.58 6.26 -4.74
N GLY A 86 -3.25 5.01 -5.08
CA GLY A 86 -3.22 3.94 -4.11
C GLY A 86 -1.82 3.40 -3.81
N LEU A 87 -1.69 2.83 -2.61
CA LEU A 87 -0.54 2.01 -2.21
C LEU A 87 -0.99 0.58 -1.94
N ILE A 88 -0.23 -0.40 -2.42
CA ILE A 88 -0.45 -1.81 -2.13
C ILE A 88 0.83 -2.37 -1.51
N PHE A 89 0.74 -2.77 -0.24
CA PHE A 89 1.85 -3.37 0.48
C PHE A 89 1.88 -4.87 0.25
N CYS A 90 3.01 -5.36 -0.23
CA CYS A 90 3.27 -6.77 -0.48
C CYS A 90 4.27 -7.33 0.53
N SER A 91 4.22 -8.63 0.74
CA SER A 91 5.15 -9.32 1.65
C SER A 91 6.48 -9.67 0.99
N ARG A 92 6.54 -9.70 -0.35
CA ARG A 92 7.68 -10.14 -1.14
C ARG A 92 7.87 -9.29 -2.39
N ILE A 93 9.12 -9.19 -2.84
CA ILE A 93 9.49 -8.42 -4.05
C ILE A 93 8.90 -9.07 -5.30
N ASP A 94 9.04 -10.40 -5.42
CA ASP A 94 8.49 -11.15 -6.56
C ASP A 94 6.95 -11.05 -6.64
N GLU A 95 6.25 -11.08 -5.50
CA GLU A 95 4.81 -10.83 -5.41
C GLU A 95 4.45 -9.43 -5.92
N SER A 96 5.15 -8.39 -5.46
CA SER A 96 4.85 -7.01 -5.85
C SER A 96 5.03 -6.77 -7.35
N VAL A 97 6.09 -7.33 -7.94
CA VAL A 97 6.36 -7.21 -9.38
C VAL A 97 5.30 -7.94 -10.20
N GLU A 98 4.96 -9.18 -9.82
CA GLU A 98 3.98 -9.97 -10.56
C GLU A 98 2.57 -9.37 -10.47
N LEU A 99 2.14 -8.93 -9.29
CA LEU A 99 0.86 -8.25 -9.12
C LEU A 99 0.80 -6.95 -9.92
N SER A 100 1.85 -6.13 -9.88
CA SER A 100 1.93 -4.91 -10.68
C SER A 100 1.79 -5.20 -12.19
N ASN A 101 2.48 -6.24 -12.69
CA ASN A 101 2.39 -6.66 -14.09
C ASN A 101 0.97 -7.09 -14.47
N LYS A 102 0.29 -7.84 -13.61
CA LYS A 102 -1.08 -8.29 -13.85
C LYS A 102 -2.08 -7.13 -13.81
N PHE A 103 -1.90 -6.19 -12.89
CA PHE A 103 -2.71 -4.96 -12.88
C PHE A 103 -2.54 -4.18 -14.19
N ASN A 104 -1.31 -4.02 -14.67
CA ASN A 104 -1.03 -3.34 -15.94
C ASN A 104 -1.63 -4.04 -17.17
N GLN A 105 -2.06 -5.30 -17.04
CA GLN A 105 -2.77 -6.07 -18.08
C GLN A 105 -4.28 -6.12 -17.85
N THR A 106 -4.77 -5.54 -16.76
CA THR A 106 -6.19 -5.54 -16.39
C THR A 106 -6.79 -4.16 -16.64
N ILE A 107 -8.00 -4.13 -17.17
CA ILE A 107 -8.74 -2.88 -17.38
C ILE A 107 -9.25 -2.39 -16.02
N ASN A 108 -8.96 -1.12 -15.70
CA ASN A 108 -9.54 -0.43 -14.58
C ASN A 108 -11.02 -0.16 -14.88
N PRO A 109 -11.95 -0.73 -14.12
CA PRO A 109 -13.38 -0.59 -14.38
C PRO A 109 -13.89 0.85 -14.21
N GLU A 110 -13.21 1.68 -13.44
CA GLU A 110 -13.56 3.07 -13.22
C GLU A 110 -13.24 3.94 -14.44
N THR A 111 -12.08 3.71 -15.06
CA THR A 111 -11.57 4.57 -16.15
C THR A 111 -11.70 3.96 -17.53
N GLY A 112 -11.96 2.64 -17.63
CA GLY A 112 -12.02 1.89 -18.89
C GLY A 112 -10.67 1.69 -19.59
N ARG A 113 -9.55 2.08 -18.97
CA ARG A 113 -8.18 1.88 -19.46
C ARG A 113 -7.44 0.85 -18.62
N PHE A 114 -6.32 0.36 -19.12
CA PHE A 114 -5.44 -0.47 -18.30
C PHE A 114 -4.94 0.31 -17.08
N PHE A 115 -4.81 -0.40 -15.95
CA PHE A 115 -4.14 0.17 -14.78
C PHE A 115 -2.72 0.58 -15.13
N ARG A 116 -2.23 1.60 -14.47
CA ARG A 116 -0.84 2.07 -14.55
C ARG A 116 -0.22 1.94 -13.17
N THR A 117 0.63 0.95 -13.00
CA THR A 117 1.23 0.64 -11.72
C THR A 117 2.73 0.40 -11.86
N ILE A 118 3.45 0.54 -10.76
CA ILE A 118 4.84 0.11 -10.64
C ILE A 118 5.07 -0.60 -9.32
N ALA A 119 6.11 -1.44 -9.28
CA ALA A 119 6.58 -2.06 -8.05
C ALA A 119 7.86 -1.37 -7.59
N LEU A 120 7.92 -0.98 -6.32
CA LEU A 120 9.09 -0.42 -5.66
C LEU A 120 9.55 -1.34 -4.53
N ASN A 121 10.84 -1.52 -4.40
CA ASN A 121 11.47 -2.29 -3.32
C ASN A 121 12.68 -1.54 -2.75
N GLY A 122 13.38 -2.14 -1.80
CA GLY A 122 14.53 -1.54 -1.14
C GLY A 122 15.73 -1.22 -2.06
N GLU A 123 15.78 -1.77 -3.27
CA GLU A 123 16.82 -1.51 -4.26
C GLU A 123 16.56 -0.24 -5.10
N ALA A 124 15.31 0.27 -5.06
CA ALA A 124 14.94 1.48 -5.78
C ALA A 124 15.73 2.69 -5.25
N THR A 125 16.32 3.45 -6.16
CA THR A 125 17.02 4.69 -5.83
C THR A 125 16.05 5.76 -5.33
N GLU A 126 16.56 6.75 -4.62
CA GLU A 126 15.75 7.88 -4.15
C GLU A 126 15.07 8.62 -5.30
N GLU A 127 15.77 8.78 -6.44
CA GLU A 127 15.21 9.41 -7.62
C GLU A 127 14.06 8.61 -8.24
N GLU A 128 14.15 7.28 -8.25
CA GLU A 128 13.08 6.41 -8.75
C GLU A 128 11.85 6.48 -7.84
N ARG A 129 12.04 6.49 -6.53
CA ARG A 129 10.96 6.66 -5.56
C ARG A 129 10.27 8.00 -5.73
N GLN A 130 11.05 9.08 -5.79
CA GLN A 130 10.53 10.42 -5.97
C GLN A 130 9.71 10.56 -7.26
N ARG A 131 10.22 10.05 -8.38
CA ARG A 131 9.49 10.02 -9.65
C ARG A 131 8.19 9.23 -9.58
N ALA A 132 8.18 8.11 -8.84
CA ALA A 132 6.97 7.33 -8.66
C ALA A 132 5.91 8.10 -7.87
N PHE A 133 6.31 8.76 -6.80
CA PHE A 133 5.40 9.59 -5.99
C PHE A 133 4.86 10.78 -6.78
N GLU A 134 5.70 11.47 -7.52
CA GLU A 134 5.27 12.56 -8.41
C GLU A 134 4.23 12.06 -9.43
N ARG A 135 4.46 10.91 -10.04
CA ARG A 135 3.52 10.29 -10.98
C ARG A 135 2.22 9.84 -10.31
N LEU A 136 2.26 9.37 -9.06
CA LEU A 136 1.07 9.03 -8.29
C LEU A 136 0.27 10.29 -7.94
N ALA A 137 0.96 11.38 -7.57
CA ALA A 137 0.36 12.66 -7.20
C ALA A 137 -0.28 13.41 -8.39
N MET A 138 0.22 13.19 -9.62
CA MET A 138 -0.29 13.86 -10.82
C MET A 138 -1.80 13.70 -11.00
N ASP A 139 -2.43 14.68 -11.62
CA ASP A 139 -3.77 14.54 -12.18
C ASP A 139 -3.78 13.53 -13.33
N GLU A 140 -4.98 13.11 -13.75
CA GLU A 140 -5.12 12.09 -14.79
C GLU A 140 -4.45 12.51 -16.10
N ASN A 141 -3.44 11.77 -16.48
CA ASN A 141 -2.72 11.93 -17.75
C ASN A 141 -2.07 10.59 -18.15
N THR A 142 -1.34 10.56 -19.26
CA THR A 142 -0.71 9.33 -19.78
C THR A 142 0.43 8.79 -18.91
N GLN A 143 0.95 9.57 -17.97
CA GLN A 143 2.07 9.19 -17.10
C GLN A 143 1.65 8.98 -15.63
N SER A 144 0.44 9.38 -15.25
CA SER A 144 -0.05 9.19 -13.89
C SER A 144 -0.12 7.71 -13.51
N LEU A 145 0.16 7.39 -12.25
CA LEU A 145 0.03 6.04 -11.70
C LEU A 145 -1.26 5.91 -10.89
N ASP A 146 -1.88 4.74 -10.96
CA ASP A 146 -3.03 4.40 -10.13
C ASP A 146 -2.58 3.78 -8.80
N TYR A 147 -1.59 2.88 -8.84
CA TYR A 147 -1.03 2.23 -7.66
C TYR A 147 0.48 2.12 -7.71
N ILE A 148 1.08 2.18 -6.53
CA ILE A 148 2.45 1.73 -6.27
C ILE A 148 2.39 0.49 -5.40
N PHE A 149 2.95 -0.62 -5.88
CA PHE A 149 3.18 -1.82 -5.11
C PHE A 149 4.49 -1.68 -4.34
N SER A 150 4.48 -1.91 -3.03
CA SER A 150 5.64 -1.66 -2.18
C SER A 150 5.97 -2.84 -1.28
N VAL A 151 7.26 -3.06 -1.06
CA VAL A 151 7.79 -4.02 -0.09
C VAL A 151 8.76 -3.30 0.83
N GLU A 152 8.40 -3.18 2.11
CA GLU A 152 9.22 -2.65 3.23
C GLU A 152 9.69 -1.18 3.14
N ILE A 153 9.62 -0.52 1.99
CA ILE A 153 10.21 0.83 1.80
C ILE A 153 9.33 2.00 2.21
N LEU A 154 8.03 1.79 2.43
CA LEU A 154 7.06 2.82 2.77
C LEU A 154 6.44 2.61 4.16
N ASN A 155 7.05 1.78 4.99
CA ASN A 155 6.49 1.40 6.28
C ASN A 155 6.61 2.50 7.34
N GLU A 156 7.60 3.40 7.21
CA GLU A 156 7.83 4.48 8.18
C GLU A 156 8.36 5.73 7.47
N GLY A 157 7.89 6.90 7.90
CA GLY A 157 8.49 8.20 7.57
C GLY A 157 8.21 8.75 6.18
N VAL A 158 7.29 8.18 5.43
CA VAL A 158 6.87 8.69 4.11
C VAL A 158 5.48 9.32 4.26
N ASP A 159 5.39 10.60 4.00
CA ASP A 159 4.13 11.34 3.93
C ASP A 159 3.81 11.62 2.45
N ILE A 160 2.84 10.89 1.92
CA ILE A 160 2.31 11.09 0.56
C ILE A 160 0.88 11.58 0.72
N VAL A 161 0.73 12.89 0.74
CA VAL A 161 -0.54 13.58 1.02
C VAL A 161 -1.65 13.17 0.05
N GLU A 162 -1.32 12.84 -1.18
CA GLU A 162 -2.27 12.52 -2.23
C GLU A 162 -2.82 11.08 -2.19
N VAL A 163 -2.24 10.20 -1.38
CA VAL A 163 -2.72 8.82 -1.26
C VAL A 163 -4.12 8.79 -0.67
N ASN A 164 -5.04 8.16 -1.38
CA ASN A 164 -6.45 8.08 -1.03
C ASN A 164 -6.98 6.64 -0.90
N GLN A 165 -6.13 5.63 -1.11
CA GLN A 165 -6.44 4.22 -0.89
C GLN A 165 -5.19 3.42 -0.53
N VAL A 166 -5.30 2.52 0.46
CA VAL A 166 -4.21 1.63 0.90
C VAL A 166 -4.74 0.22 1.10
#